data_8b6558f88dbb3e79f576f8532dfbfe67
#
_entry.id   8b6558f88dbb3e79f576f8532dfbfe67
#
_cell.length_a   1.000
_cell.length_b   1.000
_cell.length_c   1.000
_cell.angle_alpha   90.00
_cell.angle_beta   90.00
_cell.angle_gamma   90.00
#
_symmetry.space_group_name_H-M   'P 1'
#
loop_
_entity.id
_entity.type
_entity.pdbx_description
1 polymer ?
#
loop_
_entity_poly.entity_id
_entity_poly.type
_entity_poly.pdbx_seq_one_letter_code
_entity_poly.pdbx_strand_id
1 'polypeptide(L)'
;LVGSEMCIRDRCKDEPVIYVMGGGPSMGAAYIFSICNLMEMQWVHSPTVNSGEYLHGPFETLDKNLPMFVLVSEGRTRPVDERALRFLKNYGEKLYVLDAKELGINRLDSSVAEYFNHLVFSSVLNNVYLRELSYAKKHPYQNRRYMWQVKY
;
A
#
# COMPACT_ATOMS: atom_id res chain seq x y z
N LEU A 1 -10.50 -7.04 9.11
CA LEU A 1 -10.57 -6.49 7.74
C LEU A 1 -11.77 -5.58 7.53
N VAL A 2 -12.96 -5.90 8.03
CA VAL A 2 -14.19 -5.10 7.83
C VAL A 2 -14.06 -3.62 8.26
N GLY A 3 -13.28 -3.30 9.27
CA GLY A 3 -13.05 -1.93 9.71
C GLY A 3 -12.08 -1.12 8.82
N SER A 4 -11.14 -1.78 8.16
CA SER A 4 -10.15 -1.13 7.29
C SER A 4 -10.70 -0.79 5.90
N GLU A 5 -11.64 -1.58 5.40
CA GLU A 5 -12.29 -1.36 4.11
C GLU A 5 -13.14 -0.09 4.10
N MET A 6 -13.91 0.14 5.15
CA MET A 6 -14.68 1.38 5.33
C MET A 6 -13.77 2.62 5.47
N CYS A 7 -12.62 2.48 6.12
CA CYS A 7 -11.66 3.58 6.26
C CYS A 7 -11.09 4.04 4.91
N ILE A 8 -10.83 3.12 3.99
CA ILE A 8 -10.30 3.48 2.66
C ILE A 8 -11.36 4.15 1.80
N ARG A 9 -12.60 3.60 1.82
CA ARG A 9 -13.73 4.18 1.11
C ARG A 9 -13.91 5.66 1.43
N ASP A 10 -13.88 6.00 2.70
CA ASP A 10 -14.25 7.35 3.15
C ASP A 10 -13.05 8.30 3.22
N ARG A 11 -11.83 7.79 3.41
CA ARG A 11 -10.65 8.62 3.67
C ARG A 11 -9.70 8.78 2.50
N CYS A 12 -9.71 7.87 1.51
CA CYS A 12 -8.76 7.89 0.38
C CYS A 12 -9.39 8.33 -0.94
N LYS A 13 -10.72 8.34 -1.07
CA LYS A 13 -11.39 8.58 -2.36
C LYS A 13 -11.08 9.94 -2.98
N ASP A 14 -10.89 10.96 -2.16
CA ASP A 14 -10.69 12.34 -2.59
C ASP A 14 -9.21 12.79 -2.46
N GLU A 15 -8.31 11.89 -2.08
CA GLU A 15 -6.90 12.21 -1.89
C GLU A 15 -6.17 12.32 -3.24
N PRO A 16 -5.48 13.42 -3.50
CA PRO A 16 -4.74 13.62 -4.76
C PRO A 16 -3.44 12.82 -4.81
N VAL A 17 -2.89 12.47 -3.65
CA VAL A 17 -1.64 11.74 -3.49
C VAL A 17 -1.80 10.70 -2.40
N ILE A 18 -1.38 9.47 -2.66
CA ILE A 18 -1.37 8.37 -1.69
C ILE A 18 -0.01 7.69 -1.73
N TYR A 19 0.74 7.71 -0.65
CA TYR A 19 2.03 7.01 -0.56
C TYR A 19 1.82 5.53 -0.26
N VAL A 20 2.68 4.69 -0.84
CA VAL A 20 2.69 3.25 -0.55
C VAL A 20 4.10 2.84 -0.14
N MET A 21 4.23 2.28 1.05
CA MET A 21 5.51 1.84 1.59
C MET A 21 5.55 0.33 1.80
N GLY A 22 6.67 -0.27 1.40
CA GLY A 22 7.00 -1.66 1.67
C GLY A 22 8.50 -1.86 1.66
N GLY A 23 8.97 -2.97 2.23
CA GLY A 23 10.39 -3.33 2.26
C GLY A 23 10.61 -4.78 1.85
N GLY A 24 11.81 -5.10 1.35
CA GLY A 24 12.15 -6.47 0.97
C GLY A 24 11.08 -7.15 0.12
N PRO A 25 10.51 -8.29 0.58
CA PRO A 25 9.52 -9.05 -0.20
C PRO A 25 8.22 -8.29 -0.50
N SER A 26 7.84 -7.30 0.31
CA SER A 26 6.61 -6.53 0.10
C SER A 26 6.78 -5.37 -0.87
N MET A 27 8.02 -4.97 -1.19
CA MET A 27 8.27 -3.83 -2.09
C MET A 27 7.63 -4.01 -3.47
N GLY A 28 7.65 -5.22 -4.01
CA GLY A 28 6.98 -5.52 -5.29
C GLY A 28 5.47 -5.33 -5.23
N ALA A 29 4.82 -5.72 -4.14
CA ALA A 29 3.39 -5.51 -3.94
C ALA A 29 3.05 -4.03 -3.76
N ALA A 30 3.88 -3.30 -3.00
CA ALA A 30 3.74 -1.85 -2.84
C ALA A 30 3.86 -1.12 -4.19
N TYR A 31 4.85 -1.50 -5.00
CA TYR A 31 5.06 -0.92 -6.33
C TYR A 31 3.88 -1.18 -7.27
N ILE A 32 3.40 -2.42 -7.35
CA ILE A 32 2.25 -2.77 -8.20
C ILE A 32 1.01 -1.98 -7.76
N PHE A 33 0.73 -1.93 -6.47
CA PHE A 33 -0.41 -1.17 -5.98
C PHE A 33 -0.31 0.33 -6.30
N SER A 34 0.87 0.91 -6.12
CA SER A 34 1.14 2.30 -6.44
C SER A 34 1.00 2.59 -7.95
N ILE A 35 1.79 1.90 -8.78
CA ILE A 35 1.89 2.22 -10.21
C ILE A 35 0.67 1.73 -10.99
N CYS A 36 0.28 0.46 -10.80
CA CYS A 36 -0.80 -0.11 -11.59
C CYS A 36 -2.18 0.25 -11.02
N ASN A 37 -2.38 0.10 -9.70
CA ASN A 37 -3.71 0.27 -9.15
C ASN A 37 -4.06 1.75 -8.92
N LEU A 38 -3.18 2.49 -8.25
CA LEU A 38 -3.47 3.89 -7.93
C LEU A 38 -3.24 4.82 -9.11
N MET A 39 -2.07 4.77 -9.76
CA MET A 39 -1.76 5.70 -10.85
C MET A 39 -2.47 5.32 -12.15
N GLU A 40 -2.34 4.08 -12.61
CA GLU A 40 -2.92 3.65 -13.90
C GLU A 40 -4.44 3.55 -13.84
N MET A 41 -4.97 2.85 -12.82
CA MET A 41 -6.39 2.50 -12.75
C MET A 41 -7.24 3.53 -12.02
N GLN A 42 -6.69 4.30 -11.08
CA GLN A 42 -7.46 5.27 -10.28
C GLN A 42 -7.06 6.72 -10.50
N TRP A 43 -6.00 6.96 -11.29
CA TRP A 43 -5.45 8.28 -11.63
C TRP A 43 -5.09 9.12 -10.41
N VAL A 44 -4.58 8.44 -9.37
CA VAL A 44 -4.09 9.04 -8.14
C VAL A 44 -2.56 9.03 -8.15
N HIS A 45 -1.93 10.16 -7.88
CA HIS A 45 -0.48 10.18 -7.75
C HIS A 45 -0.03 9.31 -6.58
N SER A 46 0.93 8.43 -6.81
CA SER A 46 1.33 7.48 -5.79
C SER A 46 2.83 7.18 -5.80
N PRO A 47 3.60 7.87 -4.99
CA PRO A 47 4.99 7.49 -4.75
C PRO A 47 5.08 6.14 -4.02
N THR A 48 5.94 5.26 -4.52
CA THR A 48 6.32 4.05 -3.80
C THR A 48 7.61 4.30 -3.02
N VAL A 49 7.63 3.99 -1.73
CA VAL A 49 8.78 4.23 -0.86
C VAL A 49 9.25 2.92 -0.24
N ASN A 50 10.55 2.69 -0.25
CA ASN A 50 11.15 1.56 0.45
C ASN A 50 11.27 1.89 1.95
N SER A 51 10.78 0.99 2.82
CA SER A 51 10.84 1.19 4.27
C SER A 51 12.27 1.31 4.81
N GLY A 52 13.24 0.67 4.14
CA GLY A 52 14.67 0.79 4.46
C GLY A 52 15.25 2.16 4.15
N GLU A 53 14.70 2.85 3.16
CA GLU A 53 15.17 4.16 2.70
C GLU A 53 14.34 5.32 3.27
N TYR A 54 13.18 5.02 3.87
CA TYR A 54 12.22 6.02 4.30
C TYR A 54 12.85 7.12 5.16
N LEU A 55 13.70 6.76 6.13
CA LEU A 55 14.37 7.70 7.03
C LEU A 55 15.64 8.34 6.43
N HIS A 56 15.88 8.22 5.12
CA HIS A 56 16.99 8.86 4.40
C HIS A 56 16.54 10.03 3.51
N GLY A 57 15.34 10.56 3.75
CA GLY A 57 14.82 11.71 3.00
C GLY A 57 13.31 11.73 2.88
N PRO A 58 12.66 10.65 2.39
CA PRO A 58 11.21 10.65 2.18
C PRO A 58 10.38 11.01 3.40
N PHE A 59 10.86 10.74 4.61
CA PHE A 59 10.17 11.07 5.86
C PHE A 59 9.96 12.57 6.09
N GLU A 60 10.77 13.43 5.45
CA GLU A 60 10.62 14.89 5.51
C GLU A 60 9.34 15.39 4.79
N THR A 61 8.75 14.57 3.93
CA THR A 61 7.48 14.90 3.27
C THR A 61 6.26 14.56 4.10
N LEU A 62 6.45 13.90 5.26
CA LEU A 62 5.34 13.46 6.10
C LEU A 62 4.67 14.66 6.77
N ASP A 63 3.36 14.72 6.64
CA ASP A 63 2.50 15.51 7.49
C ASP A 63 1.29 14.67 7.96
N LYS A 64 0.49 15.24 8.85
CA LYS A 64 -0.67 14.56 9.42
C LYS A 64 -1.75 14.19 8.39
N ASN A 65 -1.79 14.89 7.27
CA ASN A 65 -2.81 14.72 6.22
C ASN A 65 -2.36 13.78 5.12
N LEU A 66 -1.07 13.42 5.06
CA LEU A 66 -0.54 12.54 4.02
C LEU A 66 -1.03 11.09 4.22
N PRO A 67 -1.87 10.56 3.33
CA PRO A 67 -2.30 9.17 3.41
C PRO A 67 -1.18 8.24 2.99
N MET A 68 -0.88 7.25 3.83
CA MET A 68 0.18 6.29 3.58
C MET A 68 -0.27 4.86 3.87
N PHE A 69 -0.15 4.00 2.86
CA PHE A 69 -0.22 2.55 3.01
C PHE A 69 1.12 2.02 3.46
N VAL A 70 1.11 1.20 4.50
CA VAL A 70 2.32 0.62 5.08
C VAL A 70 2.18 -0.90 5.10
N LEU A 71 3.03 -1.58 4.33
CA LEU A 71 3.07 -3.04 4.28
C LEU A 71 4.13 -3.54 5.25
N VAL A 72 3.70 -4.23 6.31
CA VAL A 72 4.60 -4.81 7.31
C VAL A 72 4.78 -6.29 7.00
N SER A 73 5.94 -6.64 6.46
CA SER A 73 6.28 -7.99 6.03
C SER A 73 6.43 -8.95 7.22
N GLU A 74 6.31 -10.23 6.96
CA GLU A 74 6.81 -11.28 7.84
C GLU A 74 8.22 -11.70 7.40
N GLY A 75 9.07 -12.12 8.36
CA GLY A 75 10.43 -12.60 8.11
C GLY A 75 11.50 -11.56 8.36
N ARG A 76 12.63 -11.71 7.69
CA ARG A 76 13.90 -11.00 7.98
C ARG A 76 13.82 -9.48 7.83
N THR A 77 12.96 -8.95 6.97
CA THR A 77 12.84 -7.51 6.72
C THR A 77 11.84 -6.81 7.64
N ARG A 78 11.04 -7.56 8.40
CA ARG A 78 10.05 -7.00 9.33
C ARG A 78 10.58 -5.90 10.26
N PRO A 79 11.76 -6.04 10.91
CA PRO A 79 12.27 -4.99 11.79
C PRO A 79 12.48 -3.63 11.09
N VAL A 80 12.75 -3.64 9.78
CA VAL A 80 12.92 -2.42 8.98
C VAL A 80 11.58 -1.74 8.75
N ASP A 81 10.54 -2.52 8.39
CA ASP A 81 9.17 -2.01 8.22
C ASP A 81 8.64 -1.45 9.54
N GLU A 82 8.86 -2.16 10.64
CA GLU A 82 8.43 -1.73 11.98
C GLU A 82 9.14 -0.45 12.44
N ARG A 83 10.42 -0.26 12.07
CA ARG A 83 11.15 0.98 12.36
C ARG A 83 10.49 2.18 11.70
N ALA A 84 10.18 2.09 10.42
CA ALA A 84 9.49 3.13 9.68
C ALA A 84 8.07 3.36 10.23
N LEU A 85 7.35 2.28 10.53
CA LEU A 85 6.00 2.37 11.09
C LEU A 85 5.98 3.05 12.47
N ARG A 86 6.98 2.81 13.33
CA ARG A 86 7.08 3.52 14.63
C ARG A 86 7.19 5.03 14.43
N PHE A 87 7.98 5.48 13.47
CA PHE A 87 8.09 6.90 13.14
C PHE A 87 6.74 7.44 12.65
N LEU A 88 6.12 6.76 11.71
CA LEU A 88 4.84 7.15 11.14
C LEU A 88 3.73 7.27 12.20
N LYS A 89 3.67 6.34 13.15
CA LYS A 89 2.68 6.38 14.25
C LYS A 89 2.83 7.58 15.17
N ASN A 90 4.03 8.17 15.25
CA ASN A 90 4.26 9.35 16.08
C ASN A 90 3.90 10.67 15.38
N TYR A 91 3.97 10.71 14.04
CA TYR A 91 3.90 11.95 13.28
C TYR A 91 2.84 11.97 12.17
N GLY A 92 2.33 10.82 11.74
CA GLY A 92 1.27 10.68 10.74
C GLY A 92 -0.08 10.34 11.37
N GLU A 93 -1.17 10.69 10.70
CA GLU A 93 -2.55 10.38 11.16
C GLU A 93 -3.32 9.49 10.16
N LYS A 94 -3.06 9.62 8.85
CA LYS A 94 -3.76 8.86 7.81
C LYS A 94 -2.96 7.60 7.41
N LEU A 95 -2.78 6.68 8.35
CA LEU A 95 -2.02 5.46 8.14
C LEU A 95 -2.94 4.25 7.89
N TYR A 96 -2.65 3.52 6.84
CA TYR A 96 -3.32 2.27 6.45
C TYR A 96 -2.30 1.13 6.54
N VAL A 97 -2.24 0.51 7.71
CA VAL A 97 -1.25 -0.55 7.99
C VAL A 97 -1.82 -1.90 7.60
N LEU A 98 -1.12 -2.60 6.73
CA LEU A 98 -1.35 -4.01 6.41
C LEU A 98 -0.21 -4.83 6.99
N ASP A 99 -0.50 -5.60 8.03
CA ASP A 99 0.47 -6.52 8.62
C ASP A 99 0.24 -7.92 8.08
N ALA A 100 1.28 -8.52 7.50
CA ALA A 100 1.22 -9.87 6.96
C ALA A 100 0.75 -10.91 8.00
N LYS A 101 1.10 -10.73 9.28
CA LYS A 101 0.62 -11.61 10.37
C LYS A 101 -0.89 -11.51 10.57
N GLU A 102 -1.43 -10.30 10.55
CA GLU A 102 -2.88 -10.09 10.66
C GLU A 102 -3.63 -10.61 9.44
N LEU A 103 -2.97 -10.64 8.28
CA LEU A 103 -3.49 -11.25 7.05
C LEU A 103 -3.37 -12.78 7.03
N GLY A 104 -2.79 -13.38 8.06
CA GLY A 104 -2.77 -14.83 8.26
C GLY A 104 -1.54 -15.55 7.71
N ILE A 105 -0.48 -14.86 7.32
CA ILE A 105 0.78 -15.48 6.86
C ILE A 105 1.42 -16.37 7.92
N ASN A 106 1.19 -16.09 9.20
CA ASN A 106 1.65 -16.85 10.34
C ASN A 106 1.02 -18.24 10.48
N ARG A 107 0.07 -18.59 9.62
CA ARG A 107 -0.45 -19.97 9.49
C ARG A 107 0.46 -20.86 8.65
N LEU A 108 1.41 -20.27 7.93
CA LEU A 108 2.43 -21.00 7.20
C LEU A 108 3.61 -21.31 8.12
N ASP A 109 4.36 -22.36 7.77
CA ASP A 109 5.61 -22.65 8.44
C ASP A 109 6.57 -21.47 8.37
N SER A 110 7.21 -21.11 9.49
CA SER A 110 8.06 -19.94 9.59
C SER A 110 9.27 -19.97 8.66
N SER A 111 9.72 -21.15 8.24
CA SER A 111 10.84 -21.33 7.31
C SER A 111 10.52 -20.87 5.89
N VAL A 112 9.24 -20.80 5.54
CA VAL A 112 8.78 -20.42 4.19
C VAL A 112 7.86 -19.19 4.15
N ALA A 113 7.32 -18.78 5.29
CA ALA A 113 6.33 -17.71 5.38
C ALA A 113 6.78 -16.43 4.67
N GLU A 114 8.05 -16.02 4.81
CA GLU A 114 8.56 -14.78 4.21
C GLU A 114 8.44 -14.72 2.68
N TYR A 115 8.44 -15.85 1.99
CA TYR A 115 8.32 -15.92 0.53
C TYR A 115 6.91 -15.62 0.02
N PHE A 116 5.91 -15.64 0.90
CA PHE A 116 4.51 -15.41 0.55
C PHE A 116 4.02 -13.98 0.80
N ASN A 117 4.86 -13.10 1.36
CA ASN A 117 4.50 -11.70 1.61
C ASN A 117 3.90 -11.00 0.38
N HIS A 118 4.58 -11.12 -0.76
CA HIS A 118 4.10 -10.50 -2.01
C HIS A 118 2.70 -11.00 -2.39
N LEU A 119 2.46 -12.30 -2.32
CA LEU A 119 1.18 -12.91 -2.67
C LEU A 119 0.06 -12.42 -1.75
N VAL A 120 0.32 -12.43 -0.44
CA VAL A 120 -0.67 -12.01 0.57
C VAL A 120 -1.06 -10.55 0.37
N PHE A 121 -0.09 -9.66 0.25
CA PHE A 121 -0.36 -8.24 0.04
C PHE A 121 -1.03 -7.96 -1.30
N SER A 122 -0.53 -8.53 -2.40
CA SER A 122 -1.10 -8.33 -3.73
C SER A 122 -2.55 -8.80 -3.80
N SER A 123 -2.87 -9.92 -3.15
CA SER A 123 -4.24 -10.45 -3.12
C SER A 123 -5.20 -9.48 -2.45
N VAL A 124 -4.83 -8.90 -1.31
CA VAL A 124 -5.67 -7.95 -0.59
C VAL A 124 -5.74 -6.61 -1.32
N LEU A 125 -4.60 -6.06 -1.73
CA LEU A 125 -4.54 -4.76 -2.39
C LEU A 125 -5.33 -4.73 -3.71
N ASN A 126 -5.19 -5.78 -4.54
CA ASN A 126 -5.84 -5.82 -5.85
C ASN A 126 -7.33 -6.20 -5.78
N ASN A 127 -7.69 -7.14 -4.90
CA ASN A 127 -9.05 -7.68 -4.88
C ASN A 127 -9.97 -6.98 -3.89
N VAL A 128 -9.42 -6.29 -2.90
CA VAL A 128 -10.22 -5.57 -1.90
C VAL A 128 -10.03 -4.07 -2.08
N TYR A 129 -8.84 -3.56 -1.80
CA TYR A 129 -8.60 -2.12 -1.71
C TYR A 129 -8.80 -1.37 -3.04
N LEU A 130 -8.31 -1.90 -4.15
CA LEU A 130 -8.56 -1.31 -5.48
C LEU A 130 -10.05 -1.24 -5.80
N ARG A 131 -10.79 -2.32 -5.54
CA ARG A 131 -12.22 -2.38 -5.86
C ARG A 131 -13.03 -1.43 -5.02
N GLU A 132 -12.78 -1.38 -3.72
CA GLU A 132 -13.45 -0.46 -2.80
C GLU A 132 -13.14 1.02 -3.14
N LEU A 133 -11.89 1.34 -3.47
CA LEU A 133 -11.53 2.67 -3.91
C LEU A 133 -12.20 3.05 -5.23
N SER A 134 -12.20 2.15 -6.21
CA SER A 134 -12.86 2.31 -7.50
C SER A 134 -14.36 2.58 -7.33
N TYR A 135 -15.01 1.84 -6.44
CA TYR A 135 -16.42 2.05 -6.11
C TYR A 135 -16.67 3.41 -5.44
N ALA A 136 -15.86 3.74 -4.44
CA ALA A 136 -15.99 5.00 -3.70
C ALA A 136 -15.77 6.24 -4.58
N LYS A 137 -14.79 6.18 -5.47
CA LYS A 137 -14.48 7.24 -6.44
C LYS A 137 -15.47 7.30 -7.60
N LYS A 138 -16.37 6.32 -7.74
CA LYS A 138 -17.20 6.13 -8.95
C LYS A 138 -16.35 6.11 -10.23
N HIS A 139 -15.13 5.58 -10.12
CA HIS A 139 -14.15 5.49 -11.19
C HIS A 139 -13.78 4.04 -11.45
N PRO A 140 -14.42 3.36 -12.43
CA PRO A 140 -14.15 1.97 -12.74
C PRO A 140 -12.67 1.73 -13.01
N TYR A 141 -12.09 0.72 -12.36
CA TYR A 141 -10.66 0.41 -12.48
C TYR A 141 -10.24 -0.08 -13.87
N GLN A 142 -11.19 -0.37 -14.77
CA GLN A 142 -10.94 -0.66 -16.18
C GLN A 142 -10.72 0.59 -17.02
N ASN A 143 -11.08 1.77 -16.54
CA ASN A 143 -10.93 3.00 -17.28
C ASN A 143 -9.46 3.27 -17.59
N ARG A 144 -9.20 3.66 -18.84
CA ARG A 144 -7.88 4.09 -19.32
C ARG A 144 -8.01 5.41 -20.04
N ARG A 145 -7.05 6.31 -19.82
CA ARG A 145 -6.99 7.61 -20.50
C ARG A 145 -6.24 7.50 -21.81
N TYR A 146 -5.14 6.77 -21.81
CA TYR A 146 -4.23 6.66 -22.95
C TYR A 146 -3.96 5.23 -23.38
N MET A 147 -3.78 4.31 -22.40
CA MET A 147 -3.47 2.91 -22.66
C MET A 147 -4.54 2.28 -23.55
N TRP A 148 -4.12 1.72 -24.67
CA TRP A 148 -4.97 1.15 -25.75
C TRP A 148 -5.90 2.17 -26.44
N GLN A 149 -5.83 3.46 -26.12
CA GLN A 149 -6.64 4.53 -26.74
C GLN A 149 -5.83 5.32 -27.76
N VAL A 150 -4.52 5.43 -27.59
CA VAL A 150 -3.62 6.18 -28.47
C VAL A 150 -2.39 5.33 -28.85
N LYS A 151 -1.71 5.72 -29.91
CA LYS A 151 -0.39 5.14 -30.25
C LYS A 151 0.67 5.76 -29.33
N TYR A 152 1.58 4.95 -28.82
CA TYR A 152 2.75 5.33 -28.04
C TYR A 152 3.93 4.40 -28.31
#